data_343da8770ecda9035a37a0507d88d85e
#
_entry.id   343da8770ecda9035a37a0507d88d85e
#
_cell.length_a   1.000
_cell.length_b   1.000
_cell.length_c   1.000
_cell.angle_alpha   90.00
_cell.angle_beta   90.00
_cell.angle_gamma   90.00
#
_symmetry.space_group_name_H-M   'P 1'
#
loop_
_entity.id
_entity.type
_entity.pdbx_description
1 polymer ?
#
loop_
_entity_poly.entity_id
_entity_poly.type
_entity_poly.pdbx_seq_one_letter_code
_entity_poly.pdbx_strand_id
1 'polypeptide(L)'
;MRLGLLSLFMCSTMLAADWPQWRGPERTGVSAETNLPTKWSETENITWKLAMPMWTGATPIIWREKIFLNVAEDEDKLALWCVDRSNGNVIWKRPMGSGNRKARKQNMSSPSPVTDGKYVWALTGTGILKAVDMDGKELWMRDIQKEYGRFGLNHGYASSALLHEDSLYIQVLHGMTTDDPSYVMRLNKMTGKNVWRVERPTDAQRESPDSYTTPTLVRVGKSLELVITGGDVITGHDLATGKELWRGTGFNPEGNQFHRIIASPVAVGDLVVAPTRIRPMMAFRGGGRGDVTSSHRVWTNNNGPDVPTPVTDGKLLWVVNDRGIAYCLDFQTGKEVWGPERIRAGTYSASPVLADGKIYITNEDGVTTVFRASDKFEVLAENVINDYVLSSIAVSDGQLFLRTQKFLYCIGQRRKK
;
A
#
# COMPACT_ATOMS: atom_id res chain seq x y z
N MET A 1 -36.94 51.08 0.12
CA MET A 1 -35.59 50.53 0.00
C MET A 1 -35.64 49.02 0.26
N ARG A 2 -35.57 48.18 -0.80
CA ARG A 2 -35.49 46.72 -0.67
C ARG A 2 -34.03 46.33 -0.85
N LEU A 3 -33.38 45.84 0.24
CA LEU A 3 -32.06 45.21 0.15
C LEU A 3 -32.24 43.84 -0.45
N GLY A 4 -31.66 43.61 -1.63
CA GLY A 4 -31.53 42.30 -2.23
C GLY A 4 -30.32 41.58 -1.60
N LEU A 5 -30.57 40.47 -0.93
CA LEU A 5 -29.51 39.51 -0.52
C LEU A 5 -28.97 38.82 -1.76
N LEU A 6 -27.75 39.13 -2.14
CA LEU A 6 -26.99 38.35 -3.11
C LEU A 6 -26.46 37.10 -2.40
N SER A 7 -27.09 35.94 -2.63
CA SER A 7 -26.53 34.64 -2.25
C SER A 7 -25.32 34.32 -3.15
N LEU A 8 -24.12 34.43 -2.59
CA LEU A 8 -22.90 33.89 -3.23
C LEU A 8 -23.00 32.36 -3.16
N PHE A 9 -23.35 31.72 -4.27
CA PHE A 9 -23.13 30.29 -4.47
C PHE A 9 -21.60 30.08 -4.54
N MET A 10 -20.98 29.67 -3.43
CA MET A 10 -19.65 29.06 -3.47
C MET A 10 -19.77 27.75 -4.22
N CYS A 11 -19.44 27.77 -5.50
CA CYS A 11 -19.19 26.57 -6.27
C CYS A 11 -17.89 25.95 -5.72
N SER A 12 -18.02 25.03 -4.74
CA SER A 12 -16.89 24.20 -4.32
C SER A 12 -16.54 23.31 -5.50
N THR A 13 -15.51 23.69 -6.24
CA THR A 13 -14.84 22.79 -7.18
C THR A 13 -14.34 21.61 -6.35
N MET A 14 -15.06 20.48 -6.38
CA MET A 14 -14.53 19.22 -5.88
C MET A 14 -13.28 18.93 -6.73
N LEU A 15 -12.11 19.12 -6.12
CA LEU A 15 -10.85 18.68 -6.69
C LEU A 15 -10.93 17.15 -6.86
N ALA A 16 -10.49 16.65 -8.00
CA ALA A 16 -10.35 15.22 -8.21
C ALA A 16 -9.59 14.64 -7.03
N ALA A 17 -10.07 13.56 -6.43
CA ALA A 17 -9.35 12.92 -5.36
C ALA A 17 -8.12 12.22 -5.96
N ASP A 18 -6.96 12.62 -5.51
CA ASP A 18 -5.68 12.05 -5.92
C ASP A 18 -5.43 10.73 -5.16
N TRP A 19 -4.66 9.83 -5.74
CA TRP A 19 -4.17 8.59 -5.12
C TRP A 19 -2.65 8.62 -5.07
N PRO A 20 -2.04 9.43 -4.17
CA PRO A 20 -0.65 9.86 -4.29
C PRO A 20 0.39 8.83 -3.86
N GLN A 21 -0.02 7.74 -3.23
CA GLN A 21 0.84 6.67 -2.73
C GLN A 21 0.07 5.36 -2.60
N TRP A 22 0.78 4.27 -2.35
CA TRP A 22 0.15 2.99 -2.04
C TRP A 22 -0.80 3.11 -0.86
N ARG A 23 -2.01 2.55 -0.98
CA ARG A 23 -3.14 2.70 -0.03
C ARG A 23 -3.73 4.11 0.04
N GLY A 24 -3.50 4.96 -0.98
CA GLY A 24 -4.18 6.24 -1.15
C GLY A 24 -3.72 7.36 -0.22
N PRO A 25 -4.48 8.46 -0.14
CA PRO A 25 -4.07 9.68 0.55
C PRO A 25 -3.81 9.47 2.04
N GLU A 26 -4.66 8.69 2.71
CA GLU A 26 -4.55 8.41 4.15
C GLU A 26 -3.79 7.10 4.46
N ARG A 27 -3.29 6.39 3.46
CA ARG A 27 -2.54 5.13 3.59
C ARG A 27 -3.36 3.96 4.15
N THR A 28 -4.67 4.11 4.20
CA THR A 28 -5.61 3.15 4.77
C THR A 28 -6.32 2.28 3.73
N GLY A 29 -6.17 2.60 2.44
CA GLY A 29 -6.93 1.97 1.35
C GLY A 29 -8.34 2.54 1.19
N VAL A 30 -8.63 3.67 1.82
CA VAL A 30 -9.93 4.34 1.78
C VAL A 30 -9.90 5.50 0.80
N SER A 31 -10.97 5.64 0.02
CA SER A 31 -11.26 6.79 -0.82
C SER A 31 -12.58 7.43 -0.42
N ALA A 32 -12.62 8.75 -0.38
CA ALA A 32 -13.85 9.51 -0.20
C ALA A 32 -14.69 9.65 -1.49
N GLU A 33 -14.23 9.05 -2.59
CA GLU A 33 -14.92 9.06 -3.89
C GLU A 33 -16.27 8.35 -3.81
N THR A 34 -17.22 8.86 -4.58
CA THR A 34 -18.57 8.30 -4.72
C THR A 34 -18.91 8.08 -6.19
N ASN A 35 -20.01 7.38 -6.48
CA ASN A 35 -20.45 7.05 -7.84
C ASN A 35 -19.43 6.22 -8.64
N LEU A 36 -18.74 5.32 -7.95
CA LEU A 36 -17.79 4.41 -8.56
C LEU A 36 -18.49 3.23 -9.23
N PRO A 37 -17.93 2.69 -10.34
CA PRO A 37 -18.51 1.56 -11.03
C PRO A 37 -18.59 0.34 -10.12
N THR A 38 -19.75 -0.33 -10.13
CA THR A 38 -19.97 -1.60 -9.43
C THR A 38 -19.81 -2.77 -10.39
N LYS A 39 -20.14 -2.57 -11.68
CA LYS A 39 -20.09 -3.61 -12.72
C LYS A 39 -19.24 -3.17 -13.90
N TRP A 40 -18.42 -4.09 -14.38
CA TRP A 40 -17.59 -3.98 -15.60
C TRP A 40 -17.18 -5.36 -16.10
N SER A 41 -16.67 -5.40 -17.32
CA SER A 41 -16.04 -6.58 -17.93
C SER A 41 -14.84 -6.13 -18.77
N GLU A 42 -14.26 -7.00 -19.57
CA GLU A 42 -13.18 -6.62 -20.51
C GLU A 42 -13.60 -5.59 -21.56
N THR A 43 -14.91 -5.46 -21.82
CA THR A 43 -15.48 -4.60 -22.87
C THR A 43 -16.51 -3.60 -22.34
N GLU A 44 -17.05 -3.81 -21.14
CA GLU A 44 -18.06 -2.94 -20.55
C GLU A 44 -17.43 -2.05 -19.46
N ASN A 45 -17.78 -0.77 -19.44
CA ASN A 45 -17.29 0.23 -18.51
C ASN A 45 -15.75 0.42 -18.53
N ILE A 46 -15.08 0.07 -19.61
CA ILE A 46 -13.67 0.37 -19.82
C ILE A 46 -13.55 1.66 -20.62
N THR A 47 -12.97 2.69 -20.00
CA THR A 47 -12.70 3.97 -20.66
C THR A 47 -11.52 3.85 -21.62
N TRP A 48 -10.44 3.24 -21.14
CA TRP A 48 -9.26 2.90 -21.94
C TRP A 48 -8.47 1.78 -21.27
N LYS A 49 -7.56 1.16 -22.03
CA LYS A 49 -6.55 0.24 -21.55
C LYS A 49 -5.21 0.49 -22.22
N LEU A 50 -4.14 0.46 -21.45
CA LEU A 50 -2.76 0.60 -21.91
C LEU A 50 -2.07 -0.76 -21.81
N ALA A 51 -1.46 -1.24 -22.91
CA ALA A 51 -0.66 -2.45 -22.90
C ALA A 51 0.59 -2.28 -22.02
N MET A 52 0.86 -3.29 -21.20
CA MET A 52 1.97 -3.29 -20.27
C MET A 52 2.94 -4.44 -20.60
N PRO A 53 4.26 -4.20 -20.50
CA PRO A 53 5.24 -5.19 -20.93
C PRO A 53 5.34 -6.42 -20.03
N MET A 54 5.18 -6.22 -18.71
CA MET A 54 5.31 -7.29 -17.71
C MET A 54 4.37 -7.05 -16.53
N TRP A 55 4.10 -8.08 -15.74
CA TRP A 55 3.36 -8.00 -14.50
C TRP A 55 4.18 -7.30 -13.39
N THR A 56 3.48 -6.77 -12.38
CA THR A 56 4.08 -6.18 -11.18
C THR A 56 3.08 -6.17 -10.02
N GLY A 57 3.56 -6.11 -8.78
CA GLY A 57 2.74 -5.83 -7.60
C GLY A 57 2.49 -4.33 -7.36
N ALA A 58 3.18 -3.44 -8.09
CA ALA A 58 3.04 -2.01 -7.91
C ALA A 58 1.62 -1.52 -8.21
N THR A 59 1.03 -0.78 -7.28
CA THR A 59 -0.22 -0.06 -7.49
C THR A 59 0.06 1.24 -8.23
N PRO A 60 -0.72 1.62 -9.25
CA PRO A 60 -0.60 2.92 -9.88
C PRO A 60 -0.90 4.03 -8.88
N ILE A 61 -0.15 5.14 -8.94
CA ILE A 61 -0.46 6.35 -8.19
C ILE A 61 -0.94 7.42 -9.15
N ILE A 62 -1.83 8.28 -8.67
CA ILE A 62 -2.54 9.25 -9.50
C ILE A 62 -2.46 10.62 -8.87
N TRP A 63 -2.10 11.60 -9.69
CA TRP A 63 -2.17 13.01 -9.33
C TRP A 63 -2.75 13.80 -10.49
N ARG A 64 -3.97 14.29 -10.31
CA ARG A 64 -4.74 15.01 -11.33
C ARG A 64 -4.80 14.24 -12.66
N GLU A 65 -4.12 14.73 -13.72
CA GLU A 65 -4.16 14.14 -15.05
C GLU A 65 -3.02 13.15 -15.33
N LYS A 66 -2.19 12.84 -14.34
CA LYS A 66 -1.02 11.97 -14.49
C LYS A 66 -1.13 10.72 -13.61
N ILE A 67 -0.77 9.58 -14.20
CA ILE A 67 -0.62 8.30 -13.51
C ILE A 67 0.86 7.93 -13.55
N PHE A 68 1.41 7.50 -12.42
CA PHE A 68 2.81 7.06 -12.35
C PHE A 68 2.88 5.60 -11.93
N LEU A 69 3.79 4.87 -12.57
CA LEU A 69 3.95 3.42 -12.41
C LEU A 69 5.42 3.04 -12.41
N ASN A 70 5.83 2.18 -11.47
CA ASN A 70 7.03 1.37 -11.65
C ASN A 70 6.74 0.24 -12.63
N VAL A 71 7.58 0.09 -13.63
CA VAL A 71 7.42 -0.87 -14.73
C VAL A 71 8.69 -1.66 -14.94
N ALA A 72 8.59 -2.97 -15.00
CA ALA A 72 9.60 -3.82 -15.60
C ALA A 72 9.34 -3.80 -17.12
N GLU A 73 10.25 -3.24 -17.89
CA GLU A 73 10.10 -3.13 -19.36
C GLU A 73 10.47 -4.44 -20.07
N ASP A 74 11.39 -5.19 -19.49
CA ASP A 74 11.80 -6.51 -19.92
C ASP A 74 12.39 -7.29 -18.71
N GLU A 75 13.11 -8.36 -18.99
CA GLU A 75 13.73 -9.24 -17.98
C GLU A 75 14.92 -8.57 -17.24
N ASP A 76 15.35 -7.38 -17.65
CA ASP A 76 16.47 -6.65 -17.05
C ASP A 76 16.10 -5.20 -16.69
N LYS A 77 15.40 -4.49 -17.57
CA LYS A 77 15.21 -3.04 -17.47
C LYS A 77 14.02 -2.66 -16.60
N LEU A 78 14.25 -1.66 -15.76
CA LEU A 78 13.24 -1.02 -14.92
C LEU A 78 13.05 0.43 -15.32
N ALA A 79 11.81 0.91 -15.30
CA ALA A 79 11.47 2.29 -15.62
C ALA A 79 10.34 2.83 -14.73
N LEU A 80 10.32 4.14 -14.54
CA LEU A 80 9.17 4.89 -14.08
C LEU A 80 8.45 5.45 -15.29
N TRP A 81 7.16 5.12 -15.42
CA TRP A 81 6.30 5.64 -16.48
C TRP A 81 5.35 6.70 -15.94
N CYS A 82 5.10 7.72 -16.76
CA CYS A 82 4.00 8.66 -16.60
C CYS A 82 3.02 8.45 -17.74
N VAL A 83 1.75 8.32 -17.37
CA VAL A 83 0.65 8.04 -18.31
C VAL A 83 -0.38 9.15 -18.18
N ASP A 84 -0.93 9.59 -19.31
CA ASP A 84 -2.06 10.51 -19.37
C ASP A 84 -3.33 9.77 -18.88
N ARG A 85 -3.89 10.28 -17.81
CA ARG A 85 -5.07 9.69 -17.19
C ARG A 85 -6.29 9.70 -18.09
N SER A 86 -6.42 10.68 -18.98
CA SER A 86 -7.61 10.86 -19.80
C SER A 86 -7.75 9.81 -20.92
N ASN A 87 -6.62 9.31 -21.42
CA ASN A 87 -6.58 8.49 -22.62
C ASN A 87 -5.66 7.26 -22.54
N GLY A 88 -4.85 7.14 -21.48
CA GLY A 88 -3.91 6.03 -21.30
C GLY A 88 -2.62 6.13 -22.11
N ASN A 89 -2.35 7.25 -22.77
CA ASN A 89 -1.11 7.43 -23.52
C ASN A 89 0.09 7.65 -22.60
N VAL A 90 1.21 7.03 -22.92
CA VAL A 90 2.46 7.26 -22.18
C VAL A 90 3.01 8.65 -22.52
N ILE A 91 3.11 9.51 -21.51
CA ILE A 91 3.65 10.87 -21.64
C ILE A 91 5.18 10.80 -21.67
N TRP A 92 5.76 10.07 -20.72
CA TRP A 92 7.21 9.86 -20.64
C TRP A 92 7.57 8.57 -19.89
N LYS A 93 8.79 8.11 -20.14
CA LYS A 93 9.44 6.99 -19.43
C LYS A 93 10.79 7.47 -18.92
N ARG A 94 11.17 7.04 -17.71
CA ARG A 94 12.49 7.33 -17.14
C ARG A 94 13.14 6.05 -16.64
N PRO A 95 14.37 5.74 -17.09
CA PRO A 95 15.08 4.55 -16.64
C PRO A 95 15.26 4.55 -15.12
N MET A 96 15.04 3.39 -14.51
CA MET A 96 15.22 3.14 -13.08
C MET A 96 16.32 2.09 -12.82
N GLY A 97 17.19 1.86 -13.79
CA GLY A 97 18.27 0.89 -13.71
C GLY A 97 17.93 -0.44 -14.36
N SER A 98 18.79 -1.43 -14.09
CA SER A 98 18.72 -2.81 -14.57
C SER A 98 18.67 -3.81 -13.41
N GLY A 99 18.71 -5.09 -13.71
CA GLY A 99 18.67 -6.16 -12.71
C GLY A 99 17.25 -6.56 -12.32
N ASN A 100 16.28 -6.34 -13.21
CA ASN A 100 14.97 -6.95 -13.02
C ASN A 100 15.10 -8.47 -12.94
N ARG A 101 14.38 -9.06 -12.01
CA ARG A 101 14.27 -10.52 -11.89
C ARG A 101 12.93 -10.89 -11.28
N LYS A 102 12.44 -12.04 -11.70
CA LYS A 102 11.28 -12.65 -11.04
C LYS A 102 11.71 -13.25 -9.70
N ALA A 103 10.98 -12.94 -8.66
CA ALA A 103 11.16 -13.49 -7.33
C ALA A 103 9.80 -14.01 -6.83
N ARG A 104 9.43 -15.24 -7.16
CA ARG A 104 8.13 -15.88 -6.91
C ARG A 104 6.99 -15.08 -7.57
N LYS A 105 6.24 -14.28 -6.80
CA LYS A 105 5.12 -13.43 -7.24
C LYS A 105 5.51 -11.97 -7.41
N GLN A 106 6.79 -11.65 -7.31
CA GLN A 106 7.28 -10.28 -7.40
C GLN A 106 8.34 -10.16 -8.48
N ASN A 107 8.57 -8.95 -8.91
CA ASN A 107 9.74 -8.54 -9.67
C ASN A 107 10.27 -7.21 -9.09
N MET A 108 11.35 -6.70 -9.64
CA MET A 108 12.02 -5.54 -9.05
C MET A 108 11.29 -4.21 -9.29
N SER A 109 10.15 -4.21 -10.01
CA SER A 109 9.26 -3.05 -10.14
C SER A 109 8.11 -3.03 -9.11
N SER A 110 8.07 -3.97 -8.16
CA SER A 110 6.95 -4.16 -7.24
C SER A 110 6.69 -3.02 -6.24
N PRO A 111 7.67 -2.24 -5.75
CA PRO A 111 7.36 -1.06 -4.94
C PRO A 111 6.53 -0.04 -5.73
N SER A 112 5.50 0.52 -5.09
CA SER A 112 4.70 1.60 -5.69
C SER A 112 5.42 2.95 -5.54
N PRO A 113 5.40 3.84 -6.54
CA PRO A 113 5.92 5.18 -6.40
C PRO A 113 5.04 6.03 -5.46
N VAL A 114 5.53 7.22 -5.08
CA VAL A 114 4.78 8.21 -4.30
C VAL A 114 4.94 9.60 -4.91
N THR A 115 3.96 10.50 -4.69
CA THR A 115 4.00 11.88 -5.19
C THR A 115 3.38 12.88 -4.21
N ASP A 116 3.86 14.12 -4.23
CA ASP A 116 3.24 15.26 -3.56
C ASP A 116 2.57 16.24 -4.55
N GLY A 117 2.50 15.85 -5.83
CA GLY A 117 1.94 16.65 -6.89
C GLY A 117 2.91 17.65 -7.53
N LYS A 118 4.12 17.77 -7.01
CA LYS A 118 5.23 18.52 -7.61
C LYS A 118 6.35 17.60 -8.06
N TYR A 119 6.57 16.54 -7.34
CA TYR A 119 7.62 15.54 -7.56
C TYR A 119 7.09 14.13 -7.41
N VAL A 120 7.80 13.19 -7.99
CA VAL A 120 7.54 11.76 -7.89
C VAL A 120 8.80 11.07 -7.38
N TRP A 121 8.65 10.21 -6.40
CA TRP A 121 9.72 9.37 -5.88
C TRP A 121 9.40 7.91 -6.16
N ALA A 122 10.34 7.21 -6.76
CA ALA A 122 10.20 5.81 -7.11
C ALA A 122 11.39 5.01 -6.56
N LEU A 123 11.08 3.92 -5.87
CA LEU A 123 12.04 2.95 -5.36
C LEU A 123 11.84 1.63 -6.14
N THR A 124 12.93 0.98 -6.51
CA THR A 124 12.89 -0.35 -7.14
C THR A 124 13.36 -1.43 -6.18
N GLY A 125 13.02 -2.67 -6.45
CA GLY A 125 13.54 -3.83 -5.71
C GLY A 125 15.05 -4.03 -5.87
N THR A 126 15.69 -3.37 -6.84
CA THR A 126 17.15 -3.30 -7.00
C THR A 126 17.81 -2.21 -6.15
N GLY A 127 17.04 -1.46 -5.37
CA GLY A 127 17.55 -0.42 -4.47
C GLY A 127 17.75 0.95 -5.10
N ILE A 128 17.41 1.14 -6.38
CA ILE A 128 17.45 2.47 -7.01
C ILE A 128 16.27 3.29 -6.51
N LEU A 129 16.56 4.39 -5.84
CA LEU A 129 15.60 5.40 -5.42
C LEU A 129 15.85 6.68 -6.21
N LYS A 130 14.85 7.14 -6.93
CA LYS A 130 14.93 8.30 -7.82
C LYS A 130 13.82 9.29 -7.53
N ALA A 131 14.16 10.58 -7.52
CA ALA A 131 13.22 11.70 -7.52
C ALA A 131 13.20 12.38 -8.88
N VAL A 132 12.00 12.62 -9.41
CA VAL A 132 11.79 13.36 -10.65
C VAL A 132 10.71 14.42 -10.44
N ASP A 133 10.71 15.48 -11.26
CA ASP A 133 9.58 16.39 -11.35
C ASP A 133 8.42 15.76 -12.14
N MET A 134 7.30 16.48 -12.27
CA MET A 134 6.11 15.99 -12.98
C MET A 134 6.33 15.78 -14.49
N ASP A 135 7.40 16.34 -15.06
CA ASP A 135 7.79 16.17 -16.46
C ASP A 135 8.92 15.13 -16.64
N GLY A 136 9.26 14.48 -15.53
CA GLY A 136 10.22 13.39 -15.49
C GLY A 136 11.68 13.83 -15.49
N LYS A 137 11.99 15.11 -15.26
CA LYS A 137 13.37 15.58 -15.08
C LYS A 137 13.88 15.10 -13.72
N GLU A 138 15.02 14.45 -13.73
CA GLU A 138 15.66 13.94 -12.51
C GLU A 138 16.12 15.08 -11.61
N LEU A 139 15.79 14.97 -10.31
CA LEU A 139 16.30 15.85 -9.27
C LEU A 139 17.51 15.20 -8.58
N TRP A 140 17.37 13.96 -8.20
CA TRP A 140 18.42 13.17 -7.57
C TRP A 140 18.14 11.68 -7.71
N MET A 141 19.19 10.89 -7.56
CA MET A 141 19.13 9.41 -7.55
C MET A 141 20.07 8.88 -6.45
N ARG A 142 19.68 7.76 -5.85
CA ARG A 142 20.50 6.98 -4.93
C ARG A 142 20.43 5.50 -5.28
N ASP A 143 21.52 4.81 -5.01
CA ASP A 143 21.58 3.35 -5.00
C ASP A 143 21.75 2.88 -3.55
N ILE A 144 20.62 2.53 -2.94
CA ILE A 144 20.55 2.18 -1.52
C ILE A 144 21.33 0.89 -1.22
N GLN A 145 21.33 -0.07 -2.16
CA GLN A 145 22.10 -1.31 -1.98
C GLN A 145 23.61 -1.07 -2.05
N LYS A 146 24.07 -0.18 -2.91
CA LYS A 146 25.48 0.20 -2.99
C LYS A 146 25.94 0.92 -1.72
N GLU A 147 25.04 1.67 -1.08
CA GLU A 147 25.37 2.45 0.11
C GLU A 147 25.31 1.65 1.41
N TYR A 148 24.37 0.68 1.51
CA TYR A 148 24.06 0.02 2.80
C TYR A 148 23.99 -1.50 2.74
N GLY A 149 24.46 -2.11 1.67
CA GLY A 149 24.38 -3.55 1.49
C GLY A 149 23.13 -3.99 0.73
N ARG A 150 23.17 -5.23 0.26
CA ARG A 150 22.09 -5.76 -0.58
C ARG A 150 20.78 -5.97 0.19
N PHE A 151 19.66 -5.88 -0.52
CA PHE A 151 18.37 -6.26 0.02
C PHE A 151 18.25 -7.79 0.08
N GLY A 152 18.51 -8.36 1.26
CA GLY A 152 18.64 -9.80 1.48
C GLY A 152 17.33 -10.54 1.72
N LEU A 153 16.21 -10.10 1.12
CA LEU A 153 14.92 -10.78 1.20
C LEU A 153 14.84 -11.96 0.23
N ASN A 154 14.23 -13.06 0.66
CA ASN A 154 14.07 -14.28 -0.13
C ASN A 154 13.28 -14.03 -1.43
N HIS A 155 12.20 -13.26 -1.35
CA HIS A 155 11.28 -13.03 -2.47
C HIS A 155 11.45 -11.66 -3.13
N GLY A 156 12.61 -11.00 -2.97
CA GLY A 156 12.88 -9.67 -3.50
C GLY A 156 12.22 -8.57 -2.67
N TYR A 157 12.68 -7.35 -2.83
CA TYR A 157 12.19 -6.18 -2.10
C TYR A 157 10.95 -5.61 -2.78
N ALA A 158 9.87 -5.36 -2.01
CA ALA A 158 8.60 -4.85 -2.50
C ALA A 158 7.96 -3.75 -1.63
N SER A 159 8.56 -3.41 -0.52
CA SER A 159 8.07 -2.34 0.35
C SER A 159 8.08 -1.00 -0.39
N SER A 160 6.98 -0.26 -0.32
CA SER A 160 6.91 1.09 -0.89
C SER A 160 7.46 2.11 0.09
N ALA A 161 7.96 3.24 -0.42
CA ALA A 161 8.28 4.37 0.43
C ALA A 161 6.99 4.98 1.02
N LEU A 162 7.08 5.50 2.24
CA LEU A 162 6.04 6.33 2.85
C LEU A 162 6.44 7.79 2.65
N LEU A 163 5.56 8.59 2.06
CA LEU A 163 5.72 10.04 1.96
C LEU A 163 4.91 10.73 3.07
N HIS A 164 5.59 11.56 3.85
CA HIS A 164 4.94 12.42 4.84
C HIS A 164 5.70 13.74 4.96
N GLU A 165 4.98 14.85 4.77
CA GLU A 165 5.52 16.21 4.80
C GLU A 165 6.75 16.38 3.87
N ASP A 166 7.92 16.70 4.44
CA ASP A 166 9.19 16.91 3.74
C ASP A 166 10.06 15.65 3.59
N SER A 167 9.50 14.47 3.95
CA SER A 167 10.30 13.28 4.17
C SER A 167 9.76 12.03 3.48
N LEU A 168 10.69 11.17 3.09
CA LEU A 168 10.45 9.78 2.71
C LEU A 168 10.94 8.87 3.83
N TYR A 169 10.12 7.89 4.19
CA TYR A 169 10.48 6.83 5.12
C TYR A 169 10.56 5.51 4.37
N ILE A 170 11.66 4.81 4.54
CA ILE A 170 11.96 3.54 3.88
C ILE A 170 12.41 2.56 4.95
N GLN A 171 11.90 1.34 4.90
CA GLN A 171 12.37 0.23 5.70
C GLN A 171 13.03 -0.83 4.82
N VAL A 172 14.09 -1.44 5.30
CA VAL A 172 14.72 -2.62 4.71
C VAL A 172 14.83 -3.65 5.82
N LEU A 173 13.90 -4.59 5.82
CA LEU A 173 13.81 -5.65 6.82
C LEU A 173 14.08 -6.97 6.10
N HIS A 174 15.19 -7.60 6.44
CA HIS A 174 15.73 -8.73 5.71
C HIS A 174 16.60 -9.62 6.63
N GLY A 175 16.93 -10.81 6.19
CA GLY A 175 17.78 -11.73 6.92
C GLY A 175 17.96 -13.08 6.23
N MET A 176 17.08 -13.44 5.28
CA MET A 176 17.16 -14.76 4.66
C MET A 176 18.44 -14.98 3.86
N THR A 177 18.93 -13.96 3.17
CA THR A 177 20.08 -14.08 2.27
C THR A 177 21.24 -13.11 2.57
N THR A 178 21.21 -12.44 3.72
CA THR A 178 22.27 -11.54 4.20
C THR A 178 22.27 -11.49 5.72
N ASP A 179 23.45 -11.26 6.29
CA ASP A 179 23.64 -10.98 7.73
C ASP A 179 23.71 -9.47 7.99
N ASP A 180 23.58 -8.64 6.97
CA ASP A 180 23.52 -7.18 7.13
C ASP A 180 22.31 -6.80 7.99
N PRO A 181 22.43 -5.81 8.89
CA PRO A 181 21.35 -5.45 9.79
C PRO A 181 20.15 -4.84 9.07
N SER A 182 18.95 -5.24 9.46
CA SER A 182 17.71 -4.56 9.08
C SER A 182 17.71 -3.13 9.58
N TYR A 183 17.15 -2.20 8.79
CA TYR A 183 17.15 -0.77 9.13
C TYR A 183 15.91 -0.04 8.64
N VAL A 184 15.71 1.13 9.23
CA VAL A 184 14.73 2.13 8.81
C VAL A 184 15.45 3.45 8.59
N MET A 185 15.01 4.22 7.60
CA MET A 185 15.63 5.50 7.27
C MET A 185 14.59 6.57 6.93
N ARG A 186 14.91 7.80 7.31
CA ARG A 186 14.21 9.02 6.89
C ARG A 186 15.12 9.82 5.98
N LEU A 187 14.59 10.20 4.83
CA LEU A 187 15.27 11.02 3.85
C LEU A 187 14.56 12.37 3.70
N ASN A 188 15.31 13.42 3.51
CA ASN A 188 14.77 14.66 2.99
C ASN A 188 14.34 14.43 1.54
N LYS A 189 13.06 14.61 1.24
CA LYS A 189 12.49 14.28 -0.08
C LYS A 189 13.09 15.11 -1.23
N MET A 190 13.54 16.35 -0.96
CA MET A 190 14.08 17.25 -1.99
C MET A 190 15.55 16.98 -2.33
N THR A 191 16.31 16.52 -1.36
CA THR A 191 17.77 16.33 -1.54
C THR A 191 18.19 14.87 -1.60
N GLY A 192 17.32 13.94 -1.21
CA GLY A 192 17.64 12.53 -1.04
C GLY A 192 18.59 12.22 0.12
N LYS A 193 19.09 13.22 0.87
CA LYS A 193 20.01 13.02 1.97
C LYS A 193 19.32 12.41 3.18
N ASN A 194 20.04 11.56 3.92
CA ASN A 194 19.53 11.03 5.18
C ASN A 194 19.30 12.18 6.17
N VAL A 195 18.14 12.15 6.81
CA VAL A 195 17.89 12.86 8.07
C VAL A 195 18.37 11.96 9.21
N TRP A 196 18.00 10.68 9.15
CA TRP A 196 18.53 9.64 10.03
C TRP A 196 18.43 8.25 9.35
N ARG A 197 19.23 7.31 9.82
CA ARG A 197 19.13 5.87 9.56
C ARG A 197 19.40 5.16 10.87
N VAL A 198 18.52 4.24 11.24
CA VAL A 198 18.65 3.45 12.48
C VAL A 198 18.51 1.98 12.15
N GLU A 199 19.31 1.16 12.82
CA GLU A 199 19.15 -0.28 12.76
C GLU A 199 17.92 -0.70 13.54
N ARG A 200 17.29 -1.79 13.09
CA ARG A 200 16.11 -2.37 13.73
C ARG A 200 16.34 -3.85 13.99
N PRO A 201 17.10 -4.19 15.03
CA PRO A 201 17.40 -5.57 15.39
C PRO A 201 16.15 -6.29 15.90
N THR A 202 16.07 -7.59 15.59
CA THR A 202 15.08 -8.54 16.14
C THR A 202 15.74 -9.87 16.38
N ASP A 203 15.09 -10.74 17.17
CA ASP A 203 15.55 -12.10 17.43
C ASP A 203 15.08 -13.11 16.37
N ALA A 204 14.34 -12.63 15.36
CA ALA A 204 13.85 -13.43 14.26
C ALA A 204 15.00 -14.01 13.43
N GLN A 205 14.82 -15.24 12.93
CA GLN A 205 15.85 -15.98 12.24
C GLN A 205 15.41 -16.44 10.86
N ARG A 206 16.38 -16.66 9.95
CA ARG A 206 16.19 -17.11 8.56
C ARG A 206 15.26 -16.18 7.77
N GLU A 207 14.09 -16.66 7.31
CA GLU A 207 13.14 -15.84 6.55
C GLU A 207 12.25 -14.97 7.46
N SER A 208 12.17 -15.25 8.74
CA SER A 208 11.32 -14.51 9.68
C SER A 208 11.68 -13.02 9.82
N PRO A 209 12.96 -12.59 9.68
CA PRO A 209 13.31 -11.16 9.58
C PRO A 209 12.76 -10.47 8.33
N ASP A 210 12.56 -11.20 7.22
CA ASP A 210 12.10 -10.63 5.96
C ASP A 210 10.70 -10.02 6.11
N SER A 211 10.54 -8.78 5.67
CA SER A 211 9.24 -8.12 5.67
C SER A 211 9.01 -7.35 4.39
N TYR A 212 7.82 -7.51 3.85
CA TYR A 212 7.37 -6.88 2.60
C TYR A 212 6.38 -5.75 2.86
N THR A 213 6.19 -5.39 4.13
CA THR A 213 5.26 -4.36 4.59
C THR A 213 5.72 -2.97 4.18
N THR A 214 4.79 -2.06 4.02
CA THR A 214 5.06 -0.63 3.93
C THR A 214 4.79 0.00 5.30
N PRO A 215 5.66 0.90 5.79
CA PRO A 215 5.44 1.56 7.08
C PRO A 215 4.17 2.40 7.09
N THR A 216 3.61 2.65 8.28
CA THR A 216 2.47 3.54 8.48
C THR A 216 2.73 4.54 9.60
N LEU A 217 1.80 5.48 9.79
CA LEU A 217 1.86 6.46 10.88
C LEU A 217 0.67 6.25 11.82
N VAL A 218 0.93 6.25 13.11
CA VAL A 218 -0.09 6.24 14.15
C VAL A 218 -0.13 7.58 14.87
N ARG A 219 -1.32 8.07 15.17
CA ARG A 219 -1.50 9.35 15.88
C ARG A 219 -1.48 9.13 17.39
N VAL A 220 -0.67 9.91 18.07
CA VAL A 220 -0.55 9.89 19.54
C VAL A 220 -0.76 11.31 20.06
N GLY A 221 -1.97 11.62 20.48
CA GLY A 221 -2.33 12.99 20.81
C GLY A 221 -2.16 13.94 19.61
N LYS A 222 -1.25 14.90 19.72
CA LYS A 222 -0.90 15.84 18.63
C LYS A 222 0.26 15.37 17.77
N SER A 223 0.98 14.31 18.16
CA SER A 223 2.16 13.79 17.48
C SER A 223 1.82 12.58 16.60
N LEU A 224 2.76 12.22 15.74
CA LEU A 224 2.74 10.98 14.96
C LEU A 224 3.96 10.13 15.33
N GLU A 225 3.79 8.81 15.32
CA GLU A 225 4.88 7.85 15.43
C GLU A 225 4.92 6.99 14.15
N LEU A 226 6.11 6.65 13.68
CA LEU A 226 6.30 5.75 12.56
C LEU A 226 6.17 4.31 13.05
N VAL A 227 5.29 3.54 12.43
CA VAL A 227 5.05 2.14 12.80
C VAL A 227 5.58 1.20 11.74
N ILE A 228 6.34 0.21 12.19
CA ILE A 228 7.01 -0.81 11.38
C ILE A 228 6.60 -2.20 11.88
N THR A 229 6.25 -3.09 10.97
CA THR A 229 6.00 -4.51 11.27
C THR A 229 6.93 -5.41 10.47
N GLY A 230 7.47 -6.43 11.10
CA GLY A 230 8.39 -7.40 10.50
C GLY A 230 9.36 -7.94 11.52
N GLY A 231 10.01 -9.06 11.23
CA GLY A 231 10.91 -9.70 12.17
C GLY A 231 10.22 -10.07 13.48
N ASP A 232 8.99 -10.59 13.39
CA ASP A 232 8.16 -11.06 14.50
C ASP A 232 7.69 -9.99 15.49
N VAL A 233 7.89 -8.71 15.19
CA VAL A 233 7.54 -7.59 16.09
C VAL A 233 6.89 -6.41 15.35
N ILE A 234 6.13 -5.62 16.10
CA ILE A 234 5.74 -4.26 15.74
C ILE A 234 6.56 -3.26 16.54
N THR A 235 7.00 -2.19 15.92
CA THR A 235 7.77 -1.12 16.58
C THR A 235 7.23 0.25 16.23
N GLY A 236 7.21 1.15 17.20
CA GLY A 236 6.92 2.57 17.01
C GLY A 236 8.19 3.42 17.16
N HIS A 237 8.38 4.35 16.25
CA HIS A 237 9.59 5.17 16.18
C HIS A 237 9.26 6.66 16.19
N ASP A 238 10.13 7.43 16.82
CA ASP A 238 10.11 8.90 16.76
C ASP A 238 10.43 9.39 15.35
N LEU A 239 9.56 10.22 14.79
CA LEU A 239 9.72 10.71 13.41
C LEU A 239 10.97 11.61 13.24
N ALA A 240 11.34 12.35 14.26
CA ALA A 240 12.46 13.30 14.16
C ALA A 240 13.82 12.61 14.21
N THR A 241 13.96 11.58 15.03
CA THR A 241 15.25 10.94 15.36
C THR A 241 15.38 9.50 14.88
N GLY A 242 14.28 8.83 14.56
CA GLY A 242 14.24 7.40 14.23
C GLY A 242 14.34 6.49 15.46
N LYS A 243 14.51 7.04 16.66
CA LYS A 243 14.64 6.25 17.88
C LYS A 243 13.40 5.37 18.07
N GLU A 244 13.61 4.06 18.32
CA GLU A 244 12.54 3.18 18.72
C GLU A 244 11.99 3.63 20.09
N LEU A 245 10.69 3.88 20.14
CA LEU A 245 9.98 4.33 21.33
C LEU A 245 9.39 3.14 22.08
N TRP A 246 8.81 2.21 21.34
CA TRP A 246 8.14 1.04 21.89
C TRP A 246 8.21 -0.15 20.94
N ARG A 247 8.04 -1.33 21.51
CA ARG A 247 8.02 -2.61 20.80
C ARG A 247 6.93 -3.52 21.34
N GLY A 248 6.18 -4.16 20.46
CA GLY A 248 5.23 -5.23 20.76
C GLY A 248 5.66 -6.54 20.11
N THR A 249 5.50 -7.65 20.82
CA THR A 249 5.87 -8.99 20.38
C THR A 249 4.65 -9.93 20.29
N GLY A 250 4.88 -11.20 19.95
CA GLY A 250 3.83 -12.24 19.90
C GLY A 250 3.29 -12.50 18.49
N PHE A 251 3.92 -11.97 17.45
CA PHE A 251 3.51 -12.18 16.07
C PHE A 251 3.89 -13.55 15.49
N ASN A 252 4.79 -14.26 16.13
CA ASN A 252 5.25 -15.60 15.75
C ASN A 252 5.34 -16.52 16.98
N PRO A 253 4.20 -16.87 17.59
CA PRO A 253 4.19 -17.62 18.86
C PRO A 253 4.74 -19.04 18.75
N GLU A 254 4.79 -19.60 17.54
CA GLU A 254 5.31 -20.94 17.27
C GLU A 254 6.82 -20.95 16.99
N GLY A 255 7.48 -19.77 16.92
CA GLY A 255 8.91 -19.64 16.59
C GLY A 255 9.26 -20.15 15.19
N ASN A 256 8.33 -20.05 14.24
CA ASN A 256 8.53 -20.52 12.87
C ASN A 256 9.54 -19.62 12.15
N GLN A 257 10.71 -20.14 11.83
CA GLN A 257 11.79 -19.42 11.17
C GLN A 257 11.49 -18.97 9.71
N PHE A 258 10.36 -19.41 9.14
CA PHE A 258 9.88 -19.03 7.81
C PHE A 258 8.64 -18.14 7.87
N HIS A 259 8.37 -17.53 9.03
CA HIS A 259 7.23 -16.67 9.30
C HIS A 259 7.53 -15.20 8.94
N ARG A 260 7.57 -14.89 7.66
CA ARG A 260 7.71 -13.50 7.17
C ARG A 260 6.39 -12.74 7.26
N ILE A 261 6.44 -11.43 7.42
CA ILE A 261 5.27 -10.54 7.43
C ILE A 261 5.15 -9.82 6.09
N ILE A 262 3.98 -9.92 5.44
CA ILE A 262 3.72 -9.35 4.11
C ILE A 262 2.66 -8.26 4.16
N ALA A 263 1.51 -8.53 4.77
CA ALA A 263 0.45 -7.56 4.94
C ALA A 263 0.89 -6.40 5.84
N SER A 264 0.68 -5.18 5.39
CA SER A 264 1.15 -3.97 6.08
C SER A 264 0.25 -3.59 7.26
N PRO A 265 0.78 -2.86 8.24
CA PRO A 265 -0.03 -2.32 9.33
C PRO A 265 -0.99 -1.24 8.81
N VAL A 266 -2.19 -1.17 9.40
CA VAL A 266 -3.22 -0.16 9.11
C VAL A 266 -3.54 0.60 10.39
N ALA A 267 -3.45 1.93 10.35
CA ALA A 267 -3.66 2.78 11.51
C ALA A 267 -4.77 3.81 11.28
N VAL A 268 -5.63 3.97 12.28
CA VAL A 268 -6.62 5.04 12.35
C VAL A 268 -6.67 5.58 13.80
N GLY A 269 -6.49 6.89 13.95
CA GLY A 269 -6.36 7.49 15.26
C GLY A 269 -5.09 6.99 15.97
N ASP A 270 -5.25 6.52 17.21
CA ASP A 270 -4.17 5.98 18.04
C ASP A 270 -4.02 4.46 17.97
N LEU A 271 -4.88 3.77 17.20
CA LEU A 271 -4.89 2.33 17.07
C LEU A 271 -4.26 1.88 15.75
N VAL A 272 -3.37 0.91 15.82
CA VAL A 272 -2.76 0.25 14.66
C VAL A 272 -3.04 -1.25 14.69
N VAL A 273 -3.60 -1.76 13.59
CA VAL A 273 -3.80 -3.19 13.37
C VAL A 273 -2.64 -3.72 12.53
N ALA A 274 -2.00 -4.74 13.01
CA ALA A 274 -0.86 -5.39 12.39
C ALA A 274 -1.20 -6.86 12.08
N PRO A 275 -1.39 -7.21 10.79
CA PRO A 275 -1.49 -8.60 10.36
C PRO A 275 -0.14 -9.32 10.47
N THR A 276 -0.21 -10.65 10.47
CA THR A 276 0.97 -11.50 10.31
C THR A 276 0.79 -12.41 9.09
N ARG A 277 1.67 -13.36 8.91
CA ARG A 277 1.56 -14.32 7.82
C ARG A 277 0.29 -15.16 7.84
N ILE A 278 -0.13 -15.64 9.02
CA ILE A 278 -1.30 -16.51 9.16
C ILE A 278 -2.13 -16.06 10.37
N ARG A 279 -1.49 -15.97 11.52
CA ARG A 279 -2.05 -15.60 12.83
C ARG A 279 -0.94 -15.41 13.87
N PRO A 280 -1.14 -14.59 14.88
CA PRO A 280 -2.33 -13.76 15.12
C PRO A 280 -2.24 -12.43 14.39
N MET A 281 -3.38 -11.83 14.04
CA MET A 281 -3.51 -10.40 13.76
C MET A 281 -3.74 -9.68 15.09
N MET A 282 -3.01 -8.59 15.35
CA MET A 282 -3.08 -7.88 16.62
C MET A 282 -3.25 -6.39 16.43
N ALA A 283 -3.93 -5.74 17.38
CA ALA A 283 -4.00 -4.29 17.46
C ALA A 283 -3.26 -3.76 18.67
N PHE A 284 -2.53 -2.66 18.44
CA PHE A 284 -1.76 -1.94 19.46
C PHE A 284 -2.12 -0.46 19.48
N ARG A 285 -2.12 0.16 20.67
CA ARG A 285 -2.14 1.62 20.78
C ARG A 285 -0.73 2.17 20.64
N GLY A 286 -0.61 3.28 19.90
CA GLY A 286 0.60 4.10 19.90
C GLY A 286 0.83 4.79 21.25
N GLY A 287 2.00 5.43 21.41
CA GLY A 287 2.34 6.26 22.56
C GLY A 287 3.02 5.54 23.73
N GLY A 288 3.23 4.23 23.62
CA GLY A 288 3.97 3.45 24.63
C GLY A 288 5.45 3.76 24.71
N ARG A 289 6.13 3.12 25.67
CA ARG A 289 7.60 3.17 25.82
C ARG A 289 8.13 1.79 26.22
N GLY A 290 9.24 1.37 25.60
CA GLY A 290 9.83 0.05 25.82
C GLY A 290 8.94 -1.08 25.33
N ASP A 291 8.92 -2.20 26.06
CA ASP A 291 8.04 -3.34 25.74
C ASP A 291 6.58 -3.01 26.09
N VAL A 292 5.75 -2.99 25.08
CA VAL A 292 4.31 -2.68 25.21
C VAL A 292 3.42 -3.90 24.95
N THR A 293 3.99 -5.08 24.85
CA THR A 293 3.29 -6.32 24.48
C THR A 293 2.03 -6.57 25.30
N SER A 294 2.09 -6.35 26.60
CA SER A 294 0.93 -6.54 27.49
C SER A 294 0.13 -5.25 27.74
N SER A 295 0.79 -4.09 27.77
CA SER A 295 0.17 -2.83 28.19
C SER A 295 -0.59 -2.10 27.09
N HIS A 296 -0.21 -2.26 25.80
CA HIS A 296 -0.80 -1.54 24.67
C HIS A 296 -1.45 -2.46 23.62
N ARG A 297 -1.32 -3.78 23.77
CA ARG A 297 -2.09 -4.71 22.94
C ARG A 297 -3.57 -4.63 23.32
N VAL A 298 -4.40 -4.14 22.40
CA VAL A 298 -5.82 -3.93 22.63
C VAL A 298 -6.60 -5.22 22.40
N TRP A 299 -6.29 -5.91 21.30
CA TRP A 299 -6.93 -7.18 20.95
C TRP A 299 -6.04 -8.05 20.08
N THR A 300 -6.42 -9.33 20.01
CA THR A 300 -5.83 -10.36 19.14
C THR A 300 -6.94 -11.10 18.44
N ASN A 301 -6.77 -11.35 17.13
CA ASN A 301 -7.71 -12.11 16.31
C ASN A 301 -6.94 -13.07 15.40
N ASN A 302 -7.46 -14.29 15.23
CA ASN A 302 -6.79 -15.34 14.44
C ASN A 302 -7.22 -15.38 12.96
N ASN A 303 -8.09 -14.48 12.52
CA ASN A 303 -8.62 -14.41 11.15
C ASN A 303 -7.86 -13.37 10.30
N GLY A 304 -6.55 -13.27 10.44
CA GLY A 304 -5.70 -12.36 9.67
C GLY A 304 -5.38 -12.88 8.26
N PRO A 305 -4.99 -11.99 7.34
CA PRO A 305 -4.49 -12.34 6.00
C PRO A 305 -2.99 -12.62 6.01
N ASP A 306 -2.49 -13.41 5.04
CA ASP A 306 -1.03 -13.51 4.76
C ASP A 306 -0.56 -12.32 3.92
N VAL A 307 -1.23 -12.02 2.80
CA VAL A 307 -0.76 -11.03 1.82
C VAL A 307 -1.62 -9.77 1.74
N PRO A 308 -2.96 -9.85 1.60
CA PRO A 308 -3.79 -8.66 1.47
C PRO A 308 -3.76 -7.80 2.75
N THR A 309 -3.42 -6.53 2.63
CA THR A 309 -3.51 -5.59 3.76
C THR A 309 -4.98 -5.23 4.02
N PRO A 310 -5.53 -5.36 5.22
CA PRO A 310 -6.92 -5.03 5.52
C PRO A 310 -7.28 -3.57 5.25
N VAL A 311 -8.57 -3.26 5.22
CA VAL A 311 -9.08 -1.90 5.06
C VAL A 311 -10.07 -1.56 6.18
N THR A 312 -10.07 -0.31 6.65
CA THR A 312 -10.94 0.14 7.74
C THR A 312 -11.41 1.58 7.55
N ASP A 313 -12.63 1.87 7.98
CA ASP A 313 -13.18 3.22 8.15
C ASP A 313 -12.97 3.78 9.58
N GLY A 314 -12.25 3.03 10.42
CA GLY A 314 -12.03 3.37 11.84
C GLY A 314 -13.11 2.83 12.79
N LYS A 315 -14.20 2.26 12.25
CA LYS A 315 -15.26 1.56 13.00
C LYS A 315 -15.24 0.08 12.68
N LEU A 316 -15.26 -0.27 11.41
CA LEU A 316 -15.23 -1.64 10.90
C LEU A 316 -13.89 -1.89 10.22
N LEU A 317 -13.41 -3.12 10.32
CA LEU A 317 -12.22 -3.62 9.68
C LEU A 317 -12.61 -4.78 8.76
N TRP A 318 -12.45 -4.59 7.45
CA TRP A 318 -12.69 -5.66 6.49
C TRP A 318 -11.37 -6.36 6.16
N VAL A 319 -11.38 -7.65 6.40
CA VAL A 319 -10.25 -8.55 6.20
C VAL A 319 -10.62 -9.55 5.11
N VAL A 320 -9.78 -9.70 4.12
CA VAL A 320 -9.89 -10.79 3.13
C VAL A 320 -8.57 -11.54 3.16
N ASN A 321 -8.62 -12.84 3.45
CA ASN A 321 -7.41 -13.64 3.45
C ASN A 321 -7.02 -14.09 2.01
N ASP A 322 -5.83 -14.63 1.90
CA ASP A 322 -5.25 -15.09 0.63
C ASP A 322 -6.01 -16.23 -0.08
N ARG A 323 -7.05 -16.80 0.56
CA ARG A 323 -7.92 -17.84 -0.01
C ARG A 323 -9.32 -17.34 -0.34
N GLY A 324 -9.59 -16.04 -0.19
CA GLY A 324 -10.90 -15.45 -0.46
C GLY A 324 -11.93 -15.72 0.63
N ILE A 325 -11.51 -15.79 1.89
CA ILE A 325 -12.41 -15.76 3.05
C ILE A 325 -12.40 -14.35 3.59
N ALA A 326 -13.58 -13.75 3.65
CA ALA A 326 -13.80 -12.40 4.13
C ALA A 326 -14.37 -12.40 5.56
N TYR A 327 -13.97 -11.39 6.32
CA TYR A 327 -14.44 -11.10 7.67
C TYR A 327 -14.68 -9.61 7.83
N CYS A 328 -15.61 -9.24 8.67
CA CYS A 328 -15.76 -7.89 9.19
C CYS A 328 -15.60 -7.93 10.71
N LEU A 329 -14.70 -7.13 11.21
CA LEU A 329 -14.42 -7.01 12.64
C LEU A 329 -14.75 -5.59 13.09
N ASP A 330 -15.13 -5.43 14.34
CA ASP A 330 -15.11 -4.14 15.00
C ASP A 330 -13.65 -3.69 15.17
N PHE A 331 -13.31 -2.53 14.62
CA PHE A 331 -11.91 -2.07 14.57
C PHE A 331 -11.31 -1.84 15.95
N GLN A 332 -12.13 -1.38 16.93
CA GLN A 332 -11.66 -1.04 18.25
C GLN A 332 -11.48 -2.26 19.17
N THR A 333 -12.27 -3.31 18.97
CA THR A 333 -12.31 -4.47 19.87
C THR A 333 -11.83 -5.77 19.24
N GLY A 334 -11.67 -5.81 17.91
CA GLY A 334 -11.33 -7.01 17.16
C GLY A 334 -12.42 -8.09 17.16
N LYS A 335 -13.62 -7.80 17.71
CA LYS A 335 -14.75 -8.73 17.69
C LYS A 335 -15.30 -8.89 16.28
N GLU A 336 -15.65 -10.13 15.94
CA GLU A 336 -16.27 -10.43 14.66
C GLU A 336 -17.68 -9.85 14.60
N VAL A 337 -17.96 -9.09 13.55
CA VAL A 337 -19.28 -8.56 13.19
C VAL A 337 -19.96 -9.53 12.25
N TRP A 338 -19.23 -10.02 11.25
CA TRP A 338 -19.62 -11.13 10.40
C TRP A 338 -18.40 -11.85 9.80
N GLY A 339 -18.58 -13.08 9.42
CA GLY A 339 -17.59 -13.98 8.84
C GLY A 339 -17.62 -15.35 9.53
N PRO A 340 -16.93 -16.36 8.97
CA PRO A 340 -16.28 -16.36 7.66
C PRO A 340 -17.27 -16.36 6.50
N GLU A 341 -17.04 -15.50 5.52
CA GLU A 341 -17.82 -15.47 4.29
C GLU A 341 -16.92 -15.72 3.07
N ARG A 342 -17.35 -16.58 2.15
CA ARG A 342 -16.57 -16.90 0.97
C ARG A 342 -16.95 -15.96 -0.17
N ILE A 343 -15.99 -15.19 -0.64
CA ILE A 343 -16.05 -14.48 -1.91
C ILE A 343 -15.51 -15.37 -3.03
N ARG A 344 -15.35 -14.84 -4.24
CA ARG A 344 -14.84 -15.63 -5.37
C ARG A 344 -13.61 -16.44 -4.96
N ALA A 345 -13.67 -17.77 -5.21
CA ALA A 345 -12.52 -18.63 -4.94
C ALA A 345 -11.30 -18.23 -5.79
N GLY A 346 -10.11 -18.35 -5.23
CA GLY A 346 -8.86 -17.99 -5.89
C GLY A 346 -7.79 -17.57 -4.87
N THR A 347 -6.63 -17.19 -5.37
CA THR A 347 -5.56 -16.60 -4.56
C THR A 347 -5.68 -15.09 -4.57
N TYR A 348 -5.50 -14.46 -3.42
CA TYR A 348 -5.55 -12.99 -3.28
C TYR A 348 -4.20 -12.45 -2.84
N SER A 349 -3.61 -11.58 -3.67
CA SER A 349 -2.41 -10.80 -3.34
C SER A 349 -2.69 -9.30 -3.29
N ALA A 350 -3.64 -8.82 -4.07
CA ALA A 350 -4.12 -7.44 -4.00
C ALA A 350 -4.80 -7.16 -2.66
N SER A 351 -4.66 -5.93 -2.16
CA SER A 351 -5.33 -5.46 -0.94
C SER A 351 -6.70 -4.87 -1.26
N PRO A 352 -7.72 -5.05 -0.41
CA PRO A 352 -9.03 -4.44 -0.58
C PRO A 352 -8.95 -2.91 -0.50
N VAL A 353 -9.86 -2.26 -1.22
CA VAL A 353 -10.05 -0.81 -1.23
C VAL A 353 -11.48 -0.50 -0.84
N LEU A 354 -11.66 0.42 0.12
CA LEU A 354 -12.95 0.94 0.55
C LEU A 354 -13.24 2.26 -0.17
N ALA A 355 -14.31 2.29 -0.94
CA ALA A 355 -14.78 3.49 -1.61
C ALA A 355 -16.28 3.41 -1.91
N ASP A 356 -17.00 4.52 -1.87
CA ASP A 356 -18.43 4.61 -2.22
C ASP A 356 -19.32 3.58 -1.48
N GLY A 357 -19.02 3.34 -0.19
CA GLY A 357 -19.73 2.34 0.61
C GLY A 357 -19.53 0.88 0.16
N LYS A 358 -18.48 0.61 -0.61
CA LYS A 358 -18.18 -0.70 -1.19
C LYS A 358 -16.73 -1.09 -0.91
N ILE A 359 -16.49 -2.39 -0.79
CA ILE A 359 -15.16 -3.00 -0.79
C ILE A 359 -14.90 -3.60 -2.16
N TYR A 360 -13.78 -3.22 -2.77
CA TYR A 360 -13.28 -3.75 -4.03
C TYR A 360 -12.05 -4.60 -3.76
N ILE A 361 -12.05 -5.84 -4.20
CA ILE A 361 -10.88 -6.72 -4.08
C ILE A 361 -10.77 -7.63 -5.29
N THR A 362 -9.57 -7.74 -5.86
CA THR A 362 -9.30 -8.54 -7.06
C THR A 362 -8.42 -9.74 -6.68
N ASN A 363 -8.82 -10.94 -7.12
CA ASN A 363 -7.97 -12.13 -7.00
C ASN A 363 -6.93 -12.19 -8.14
N GLU A 364 -6.01 -13.15 -8.05
CA GLU A 364 -4.93 -13.31 -9.04
C GLU A 364 -5.43 -13.73 -10.42
N ASP A 365 -6.64 -14.31 -10.52
CA ASP A 365 -7.27 -14.68 -11.79
C ASP A 365 -7.98 -13.50 -12.48
N GLY A 366 -7.89 -12.30 -11.90
CA GLY A 366 -8.49 -11.07 -12.43
C GLY A 366 -9.98 -10.91 -12.14
N VAL A 367 -10.52 -11.65 -11.18
CA VAL A 367 -11.90 -11.46 -10.73
C VAL A 367 -11.94 -10.47 -9.58
N THR A 368 -12.63 -9.35 -9.79
CA THR A 368 -12.89 -8.38 -8.72
C THR A 368 -14.26 -8.64 -8.11
N THR A 369 -14.26 -9.03 -6.83
CA THR A 369 -15.48 -9.07 -6.03
C THR A 369 -15.74 -7.68 -5.44
N VAL A 370 -16.95 -7.18 -5.63
CA VAL A 370 -17.43 -5.94 -5.00
C VAL A 370 -18.51 -6.30 -4.01
N PHE A 371 -18.31 -5.96 -2.75
CA PHE A 371 -19.31 -6.20 -1.70
C PHE A 371 -19.54 -4.94 -0.86
N ARG A 372 -20.67 -4.89 -0.17
CA ARG A 372 -21.08 -3.74 0.64
C ARG A 372 -20.17 -3.55 1.84
N ALA A 373 -19.71 -2.34 2.07
CA ALA A 373 -18.97 -1.96 3.26
C ALA A 373 -19.95 -1.67 4.41
N SER A 374 -20.43 -2.73 5.08
CA SER A 374 -21.40 -2.61 6.17
C SER A 374 -21.24 -3.72 7.20
N ASP A 375 -22.09 -3.70 8.23
CA ASP A 375 -22.21 -4.72 9.27
C ASP A 375 -22.98 -5.98 8.81
N LYS A 376 -23.32 -6.06 7.51
CA LYS A 376 -23.92 -7.25 6.87
C LYS A 376 -23.18 -7.56 5.58
N PHE A 377 -22.89 -8.84 5.37
CA PHE A 377 -22.25 -9.29 4.14
C PHE A 377 -23.23 -9.29 2.97
N GLU A 378 -22.88 -8.62 1.88
CA GLU A 378 -23.66 -8.59 0.64
C GLU A 378 -22.73 -8.41 -0.55
N VAL A 379 -22.63 -9.41 -1.43
CA VAL A 379 -21.92 -9.30 -2.70
C VAL A 379 -22.78 -8.52 -3.69
N LEU A 380 -22.24 -7.44 -4.23
CA LEU A 380 -22.91 -6.55 -5.19
C LEU A 380 -22.60 -6.93 -6.64
N ALA A 381 -21.38 -7.40 -6.89
CA ALA A 381 -20.94 -7.84 -8.22
C ALA A 381 -19.68 -8.68 -8.16
N GLU A 382 -19.49 -9.50 -9.20
CA GLU A 382 -18.21 -10.11 -9.58
C GLU A 382 -17.88 -9.65 -11.00
N ASN A 383 -16.70 -9.06 -11.19
CA ASN A 383 -16.25 -8.46 -12.43
C ASN A 383 -15.02 -9.21 -12.93
N VAL A 384 -15.09 -9.74 -14.15
CA VAL A 384 -14.04 -10.62 -14.69
C VAL A 384 -13.21 -9.89 -15.74
N ILE A 385 -11.92 -9.82 -15.50
CA ILE A 385 -10.90 -9.47 -16.49
C ILE A 385 -9.93 -10.66 -16.51
N ASN A 386 -9.94 -11.45 -17.59
CA ASN A 386 -9.16 -12.69 -17.70
C ASN A 386 -7.66 -12.41 -17.84
N ASP A 387 -7.04 -11.87 -16.80
CA ASP A 387 -5.63 -11.56 -16.75
C ASP A 387 -5.08 -11.63 -15.32
N TYR A 388 -3.80 -11.94 -15.18
CA TYR A 388 -3.15 -12.09 -13.88
C TYR A 388 -3.00 -10.74 -13.15
N VAL A 389 -3.38 -10.70 -11.86
CA VAL A 389 -3.40 -9.48 -11.05
C VAL A 389 -2.69 -9.68 -9.72
N LEU A 390 -1.78 -8.78 -9.40
CA LEU A 390 -1.13 -8.68 -8.08
C LEU A 390 -1.33 -7.31 -7.43
N SER A 391 -1.54 -6.26 -8.23
CA SER A 391 -1.67 -4.89 -7.75
C SER A 391 -3.05 -4.62 -7.15
N SER A 392 -3.11 -3.71 -6.19
CA SER A 392 -4.36 -3.19 -5.67
C SER A 392 -4.97 -2.15 -6.62
N ILE A 393 -6.27 -1.96 -6.54
CA ILE A 393 -6.98 -0.91 -7.28
C ILE A 393 -6.58 0.47 -6.73
N ALA A 394 -6.37 1.44 -7.61
CA ALA A 394 -6.33 2.86 -7.27
C ALA A 394 -7.63 3.53 -7.69
N VAL A 395 -8.05 4.56 -6.94
CA VAL A 395 -9.33 5.26 -7.14
C VAL A 395 -9.09 6.73 -7.36
N SER A 396 -9.71 7.31 -8.38
CA SER A 396 -9.62 8.76 -8.61
C SER A 396 -10.74 9.25 -9.54
N ASP A 397 -11.46 10.28 -9.12
CA ASP A 397 -12.45 11.06 -9.90
C ASP A 397 -13.51 10.18 -10.59
N GLY A 398 -14.13 9.28 -9.82
CA GLY A 398 -15.18 8.39 -10.28
C GLY A 398 -14.70 7.15 -11.04
N GLN A 399 -13.39 6.95 -11.16
CA GLN A 399 -12.78 5.86 -11.91
C GLN A 399 -11.92 4.95 -11.03
N LEU A 400 -11.82 3.68 -11.46
CA LEU A 400 -10.92 2.68 -10.88
C LEU A 400 -9.78 2.41 -11.86
N PHE A 401 -8.58 2.25 -11.33
CA PHE A 401 -7.39 1.93 -12.12
C PHE A 401 -6.84 0.60 -11.64
N LEU A 402 -6.90 -0.41 -12.51
CA LEU A 402 -6.47 -1.76 -12.23
C LEU A 402 -5.29 -2.14 -13.14
N ARG A 403 -4.15 -2.43 -12.53
CA ARG A 403 -2.99 -2.98 -13.22
C ARG A 403 -3.05 -4.50 -13.23
N THR A 404 -3.09 -5.07 -14.42
CA THR A 404 -2.98 -6.51 -14.66
C THR A 404 -1.61 -6.87 -15.25
N GLN A 405 -1.37 -8.13 -15.57
CA GLN A 405 -0.14 -8.53 -16.26
C GLN A 405 0.01 -7.83 -17.61
N LYS A 406 -1.06 -7.81 -18.42
CA LYS A 406 -1.02 -7.34 -19.81
C LYS A 406 -1.43 -5.89 -19.97
N PHE A 407 -2.19 -5.33 -19.04
CA PHE A 407 -2.78 -4.00 -19.21
C PHE A 407 -2.83 -3.19 -17.92
N LEU A 408 -2.87 -1.87 -18.08
CA LEU A 408 -3.46 -0.95 -17.11
C LEU A 408 -4.84 -0.57 -17.63
N TYR A 409 -5.88 -0.84 -16.84
CA TYR A 409 -7.25 -0.49 -17.14
C TYR A 409 -7.68 0.77 -16.42
N CYS A 410 -8.39 1.65 -17.13
CA CYS A 410 -9.21 2.72 -16.57
C CYS A 410 -10.68 2.30 -16.68
N ILE A 411 -11.32 2.10 -15.54
CA ILE A 411 -12.66 1.53 -15.42
C ILE A 411 -13.62 2.61 -14.93
N GLY A 412 -14.76 2.76 -15.58
CA GLY A 412 -15.78 3.75 -15.25
C GLY A 412 -15.61 5.09 -15.96
N GLN A 413 -16.65 5.90 -15.88
CA GLN A 413 -16.70 7.21 -16.51
C GLN A 413 -16.15 8.27 -15.56
N ARG A 414 -15.36 9.18 -16.10
CA ARG A 414 -14.91 10.34 -15.35
C ARG A 414 -16.11 11.20 -14.97
N ARG A 415 -16.12 11.77 -13.79
CA ARG A 415 -17.14 12.75 -13.40
C ARG A 415 -17.13 13.92 -14.38
N LYS A 416 -18.30 14.27 -14.90
CA LYS A 416 -18.46 15.52 -15.63
C LYS A 416 -18.31 16.66 -14.61
N LYS A 417 -17.40 17.57 -14.89
CA LYS A 417 -17.19 18.79 -14.08
C LYS A 417 -18.38 19.71 -14.18
#